data_635f6bc1b894a3b3c1a12df23c179afd
#
_entry.id   635f6bc1b894a3b3c1a12df23c179afd
#
_cell.length_a   1.000
_cell.length_b   1.000
_cell.length_c   1.000
_cell.angle_alpha   90.00
_cell.angle_beta   90.00
_cell.angle_gamma   90.00
#
_symmetry.space_group_name_H-M   'P 1'
#
loop_
_entity.id
_entity.type
_entity.pdbx_description
1 polymer ?
#
loop_
_entity_poly.entity_id
_entity_poly.type
_entity_poly.pdbx_seq_one_letter_code
_entity_poly.pdbx_strand_id
1 'polypeptide(L)'
;MTNKVSGARPRDKVFLGENKVIYRGQADEIIKNLKKRNMEGIYFEKTGQAVASILSEIPDGILVGLGGSESIIESGLVDGLRKKNIRLLDRYKEGISREDIWEMRRKGLSADIYISSSNAVTMDGKIVNMDGIGNRVAAMVFGPGKVILLVGMNKIVKTVEDAVNRIKNYVAPRNAIRVNIDTPCSKKGFCQEPHCMPPHRICSQLVVLESSMFPDRIKLFLVGEELGY
;
A
#
# COMPACT_ATOMS: atom_id res chain seq x y z
N MET A 1 45.17 -1.72 -6.52
CA MET A 1 44.72 -0.31 -6.30
C MET A 1 43.33 -0.19 -6.82
N THR A 2 42.35 -0.28 -5.96
CA THR A 2 40.89 -0.24 -6.31
C THR A 2 40.34 1.07 -5.83
N ASN A 3 40.13 2.01 -6.77
CA ASN A 3 39.45 3.27 -6.49
C ASN A 3 37.94 2.99 -6.38
N LYS A 4 37.42 2.97 -5.16
CA LYS A 4 35.98 3.18 -4.89
C LYS A 4 35.69 4.67 -5.04
N VAL A 5 35.04 5.07 -6.14
CA VAL A 5 34.39 6.36 -6.24
C VAL A 5 32.94 6.17 -5.84
N SER A 6 32.64 6.34 -4.55
CA SER A 6 31.29 6.43 -4.03
C SER A 6 30.97 7.90 -3.68
N GLY A 7 30.57 8.67 -4.66
CA GLY A 7 30.06 10.00 -4.47
C GLY A 7 28.86 10.20 -5.38
N ALA A 8 27.65 10.36 -4.82
CA ALA A 8 26.50 10.78 -5.61
C ALA A 8 26.86 12.07 -6.36
N ARG A 9 26.56 12.12 -7.66
CA ARG A 9 26.86 13.29 -8.51
C ARG A 9 26.10 14.51 -7.96
N PRO A 10 26.64 15.73 -8.09
CA PRO A 10 25.95 16.94 -7.60
C PRO A 10 24.52 17.09 -8.07
N ARG A 11 24.21 16.68 -9.30
CA ARG A 11 22.84 16.67 -9.84
C ARG A 11 21.88 15.77 -9.03
N ASP A 12 22.33 14.59 -8.59
CA ASP A 12 21.48 13.65 -7.82
C ASP A 12 21.05 14.26 -6.48
N LYS A 13 21.91 15.06 -5.85
CA LYS A 13 21.58 15.80 -4.60
C LYS A 13 20.57 16.93 -4.80
N VAL A 14 20.61 17.63 -5.93
CA VAL A 14 19.66 18.68 -6.28
C VAL A 14 18.28 18.07 -6.52
N PHE A 15 18.16 17.02 -7.34
CA PHE A 15 16.90 16.30 -7.59
C PHE A 15 16.27 15.73 -6.32
N LEU A 16 17.06 15.23 -5.37
CA LEU A 16 16.56 14.75 -4.08
C LEU A 16 15.97 15.88 -3.22
N GLY A 17 16.56 17.08 -3.27
CA GLY A 17 16.05 18.27 -2.58
C GLY A 17 14.73 18.78 -3.17
N GLU A 18 14.64 18.82 -4.48
CA GLU A 18 13.43 19.24 -5.21
C GLU A 18 12.26 18.30 -4.97
N ASN A 19 12.47 16.99 -5.08
CA ASN A 19 11.45 15.99 -4.79
C ASN A 19 10.92 16.09 -3.35
N LYS A 20 11.78 16.38 -2.38
CA LYS A 20 11.36 16.55 -0.98
C LYS A 20 10.35 17.69 -0.81
N VAL A 21 10.59 18.84 -1.46
CA VAL A 21 9.69 20.00 -1.43
C VAL A 21 8.37 19.68 -2.13
N ILE A 22 8.45 19.07 -3.32
CA ILE A 22 7.27 18.68 -4.10
C ILE A 22 6.41 17.68 -3.34
N TYR A 23 6.99 16.62 -2.81
CA TYR A 23 6.28 15.57 -2.07
C TYR A 23 5.63 16.11 -0.80
N ARG A 24 6.31 17.03 -0.10
CA ARG A 24 5.73 17.69 1.08
C ARG A 24 4.50 18.50 0.70
N GLY A 25 4.58 19.33 -0.32
CA GLY A 25 3.44 20.14 -0.78
C GLY A 25 2.26 19.27 -1.25
N GLN A 26 2.53 18.19 -2.00
CA GLN A 26 1.50 17.23 -2.41
C GLN A 26 0.87 16.53 -1.19
N ALA A 27 1.67 16.08 -0.24
CA ALA A 27 1.18 15.41 0.95
C ALA A 27 0.29 16.32 1.81
N ASP A 28 0.67 17.59 1.99
CA ASP A 28 -0.11 18.58 2.74
C ASP A 28 -1.51 18.80 2.10
N GLU A 29 -1.59 18.88 0.75
CA GLU A 29 -2.88 19.01 0.07
C GLU A 29 -3.72 17.71 0.16
N ILE A 30 -3.08 16.53 0.02
CA ILE A 30 -3.76 15.24 0.19
C ILE A 30 -4.33 15.11 1.60
N ILE A 31 -3.55 15.42 2.63
CA ILE A 31 -3.97 15.35 4.04
C ILE A 31 -5.18 16.26 4.31
N LYS A 32 -5.15 17.47 3.78
CA LYS A 32 -6.28 18.40 3.85
C LYS A 32 -7.55 17.82 3.18
N ASN A 33 -7.40 17.15 2.04
CA ASN A 33 -8.52 16.55 1.33
C ASN A 33 -9.00 15.24 1.99
N LEU A 34 -8.11 14.41 2.56
CA LEU A 34 -8.47 13.26 3.37
C LEU A 34 -9.35 13.67 4.56
N LYS A 35 -9.00 14.75 5.26
CA LYS A 35 -9.79 15.28 6.39
C LYS A 35 -11.22 15.65 5.98
N LYS A 36 -11.42 16.26 4.80
CA LYS A 36 -12.77 16.56 4.25
C LYS A 36 -13.56 15.29 3.94
N ARG A 37 -12.87 14.17 3.71
CA ARG A 37 -13.42 12.84 3.43
C ARG A 37 -13.56 11.98 4.67
N ASN A 38 -13.42 12.57 5.85
CA ASN A 38 -13.47 11.88 7.15
C ASN A 38 -12.43 10.75 7.27
N MET A 39 -11.26 10.96 6.68
CA MET A 39 -10.09 10.07 6.74
C MET A 39 -8.89 10.84 7.28
N GLU A 40 -7.98 10.12 7.94
CA GLU A 40 -6.75 10.73 8.45
C GLU A 40 -5.58 10.56 7.49
N GLY A 41 -4.66 11.52 7.52
CA GLY A 41 -3.38 11.44 6.82
C GLY A 41 -2.27 12.06 7.67
N ILE A 42 -1.08 11.47 7.57
CA ILE A 42 0.14 12.00 8.16
C ILE A 42 1.31 11.76 7.19
N TYR A 43 2.23 12.71 7.11
CA TYR A 43 3.39 12.62 6.22
C TYR A 43 4.69 12.48 6.99
N PHE A 44 5.55 11.60 6.53
CA PHE A 44 6.91 11.40 7.00
C PHE A 44 7.90 11.50 5.84
N GLU A 45 9.03 12.12 6.09
CA GLU A 45 10.08 12.18 5.06
C GLU A 45 10.73 10.82 4.82
N LYS A 46 10.81 9.98 5.86
CA LYS A 46 11.51 8.69 5.87
C LYS A 46 10.61 7.55 6.30
N THR A 47 10.77 6.42 5.62
CA THR A 47 10.02 5.18 5.89
C THR A 47 10.13 4.74 7.35
N GLY A 48 11.35 4.76 7.92
CA GLY A 48 11.56 4.35 9.31
C GLY A 48 10.78 5.19 10.32
N GLN A 49 10.56 6.49 10.07
CA GLN A 49 9.74 7.34 10.92
C GLN A 49 8.27 6.95 10.87
N ALA A 50 7.74 6.68 9.67
CA ALA A 50 6.38 6.22 9.47
C ALA A 50 6.15 4.85 10.15
N VAL A 51 7.09 3.93 9.99
CA VAL A 51 7.04 2.60 10.63
C VAL A 51 7.02 2.73 12.15
N ALA A 52 7.90 3.53 12.73
CA ALA A 52 7.93 3.76 14.18
C ALA A 52 6.59 4.35 14.70
N SER A 53 6.03 5.32 13.95
CA SER A 53 4.73 5.90 14.28
C SER A 53 3.59 4.89 14.18
N ILE A 54 3.54 4.08 13.12
CA ILE A 54 2.53 3.01 13.00
C ILE A 54 2.64 2.04 14.18
N LEU A 55 3.84 1.57 14.50
CA LEU A 55 4.06 0.62 15.58
C LEU A 55 3.63 1.19 16.96
N SER A 56 3.81 2.50 17.19
CA SER A 56 3.39 3.15 18.43
C SER A 56 1.87 3.26 18.58
N GLU A 57 1.11 3.26 17.48
CA GLU A 57 -0.35 3.31 17.49
C GLU A 57 -1.05 1.96 17.69
N ILE A 58 -0.29 0.87 17.69
CA ILE A 58 -0.85 -0.49 17.83
C ILE A 58 -0.79 -0.94 19.28
N PRO A 59 -1.95 -1.07 19.98
CA PRO A 59 -1.99 -1.55 21.35
C PRO A 59 -1.58 -3.03 21.47
N ASP A 60 -1.18 -3.44 22.65
CA ASP A 60 -0.91 -4.84 22.95
C ASP A 60 -2.20 -5.68 22.97
N GLY A 61 -2.08 -6.99 22.69
CA GLY A 61 -3.14 -7.98 22.81
C GLY A 61 -4.17 -8.02 21.66
N ILE A 62 -4.19 -7.01 20.78
CA ILE A 62 -5.18 -6.90 19.70
C ILE A 62 -4.88 -7.84 18.53
N LEU A 63 -5.89 -8.06 17.68
CA LEU A 63 -5.76 -8.81 16.43
C LEU A 63 -5.39 -7.86 15.29
N VAL A 64 -4.24 -8.11 14.65
CA VAL A 64 -3.76 -7.33 13.50
C VAL A 64 -3.78 -8.19 12.24
N GLY A 65 -4.54 -7.75 11.23
CA GLY A 65 -4.57 -8.35 9.90
C GLY A 65 -3.63 -7.66 8.91
N LEU A 66 -3.04 -8.45 8.00
CA LEU A 66 -2.15 -7.93 6.96
C LEU A 66 -2.71 -8.14 5.56
N GLY A 67 -2.81 -7.06 4.79
CA GLY A 67 -3.04 -7.10 3.34
C GLY A 67 -1.76 -7.48 2.58
N GLY A 68 -1.92 -8.07 1.39
CA GLY A 68 -0.80 -8.34 0.50
C GLY A 68 -0.22 -7.03 -0.06
N SER A 69 1.01 -6.67 0.30
CA SER A 69 1.63 -5.41 -0.12
C SER A 69 3.15 -5.49 -0.04
N GLU A 70 3.82 -5.14 -1.14
CA GLU A 70 5.27 -4.97 -1.15
C GLU A 70 5.70 -3.83 -0.22
N SER A 71 4.96 -2.72 -0.22
CA SER A 71 5.30 -1.54 0.58
C SER A 71 5.45 -1.85 2.07
N ILE A 72 4.61 -2.73 2.65
CA ILE A 72 4.73 -3.09 4.07
C ILE A 72 5.86 -4.08 4.33
N ILE A 73 6.26 -4.88 3.32
CA ILE A 73 7.42 -5.78 3.42
C ILE A 73 8.71 -4.96 3.33
N GLU A 74 8.87 -4.18 2.26
CA GLU A 74 10.06 -3.37 2.01
C GLU A 74 10.34 -2.36 3.13
N SER A 75 9.29 -1.85 3.77
CA SER A 75 9.43 -0.88 4.87
C SER A 75 9.99 -1.49 6.17
N GLY A 76 10.05 -2.81 6.30
CA GLY A 76 10.38 -3.50 7.56
C GLY A 76 9.24 -3.47 8.60
N LEU A 77 8.04 -2.99 8.23
CA LEU A 77 6.90 -2.90 9.15
C LEU A 77 6.48 -4.29 9.66
N VAL A 78 6.50 -5.32 8.81
CA VAL A 78 6.17 -6.69 9.21
C VAL A 78 7.09 -7.19 10.32
N ASP A 79 8.40 -6.94 10.21
CA ASP A 79 9.36 -7.35 11.23
C ASP A 79 9.19 -6.58 12.55
N GLY A 80 8.78 -5.32 12.46
CA GLY A 80 8.39 -4.53 13.64
C GLY A 80 7.16 -5.11 14.33
N LEU A 81 6.13 -5.50 13.57
CA LEU A 81 4.90 -6.10 14.09
C LEU A 81 5.15 -7.46 14.76
N ARG A 82 6.04 -8.29 14.22
CA ARG A 82 6.45 -9.58 14.81
C ARG A 82 7.05 -9.46 16.22
N LYS A 83 7.62 -8.30 16.54
CA LYS A 83 8.23 -8.01 17.84
C LYS A 83 7.25 -7.47 18.88
N LYS A 84 6.02 -7.15 18.49
CA LYS A 84 5.00 -6.63 19.39
C LYS A 84 4.19 -7.75 20.06
N ASN A 85 3.66 -7.48 21.23
CA ASN A 85 2.75 -8.37 21.95
C ASN A 85 1.32 -8.28 21.35
N ILE A 86 1.10 -8.82 20.14
CA ILE A 86 -0.15 -8.77 19.40
C ILE A 86 -0.50 -10.13 18.81
N ARG A 87 -1.76 -10.34 18.43
CA ARG A 87 -2.20 -11.50 17.63
C ARG A 87 -2.07 -11.16 16.15
N LEU A 88 -0.89 -11.41 15.55
CA LEU A 88 -0.59 -11.06 14.16
C LEU A 88 -1.04 -12.18 13.21
N LEU A 89 -1.91 -11.86 12.24
CA LEU A 89 -2.22 -12.72 11.11
C LEU A 89 -1.12 -12.60 10.05
N ASP A 90 0.03 -13.22 10.35
CA ASP A 90 1.25 -13.11 9.54
C ASP A 90 1.23 -14.06 8.33
N ARG A 91 0.65 -13.60 7.25
CA ARG A 91 0.61 -14.31 5.97
C ARG A 91 1.95 -14.41 5.23
N TYR A 92 3.00 -13.76 5.74
CA TYR A 92 4.35 -13.74 5.16
C TYR A 92 5.32 -14.69 5.87
N LYS A 93 4.83 -15.43 6.85
CA LYS A 93 5.63 -16.44 7.56
C LYS A 93 6.03 -17.54 6.58
N GLU A 94 7.30 -17.95 6.64
CA GLU A 94 7.81 -19.07 5.85
C GLU A 94 7.08 -20.39 6.19
N GLY A 95 6.88 -21.25 5.18
CA GLY A 95 6.27 -22.55 5.34
C GLY A 95 4.76 -22.56 5.63
N ILE A 96 4.09 -21.40 5.57
CA ILE A 96 2.64 -21.32 5.78
C ILE A 96 1.88 -21.97 4.63
N SER A 97 0.85 -22.76 4.94
CA SER A 97 0.01 -23.42 3.96
C SER A 97 -0.91 -22.43 3.21
N ARG A 98 -1.40 -22.84 2.03
CA ARG A 98 -2.39 -22.02 1.29
C ARG A 98 -3.70 -21.92 2.06
N GLU A 99 -4.09 -22.98 2.76
CA GLU A 99 -5.29 -23.06 3.58
C GLU A 99 -5.21 -22.07 4.74
N ASP A 100 -4.08 -22.02 5.44
CA ASP A 100 -3.85 -21.06 6.54
C ASP A 100 -3.87 -19.61 6.03
N ILE A 101 -3.27 -19.34 4.86
CA ILE A 101 -3.35 -18.02 4.25
C ILE A 101 -4.80 -17.61 3.93
N TRP A 102 -5.62 -18.54 3.45
CA TRP A 102 -7.04 -18.30 3.20
C TRP A 102 -7.80 -18.00 4.50
N GLU A 103 -7.53 -18.75 5.54
CA GLU A 103 -8.15 -18.53 6.85
C GLU A 103 -7.72 -17.19 7.46
N MET A 104 -6.45 -16.83 7.36
CA MET A 104 -5.96 -15.50 7.78
C MET A 104 -6.62 -14.36 7.01
N ARG A 105 -6.90 -14.54 5.70
CA ARG A 105 -7.63 -13.54 4.91
C ARG A 105 -9.05 -13.34 5.42
N ARG A 106 -9.77 -14.42 5.78
CA ARG A 106 -11.11 -14.34 6.37
C ARG A 106 -11.07 -13.70 7.75
N LYS A 107 -10.17 -14.15 8.63
CA LYS A 107 -9.97 -13.56 9.96
C LYS A 107 -9.56 -12.10 9.91
N GLY A 108 -8.84 -11.69 8.87
CA GLY A 108 -8.48 -10.30 8.64
C GLY A 108 -9.67 -9.36 8.51
N LEU A 109 -10.86 -9.86 8.12
CA LEU A 109 -12.08 -9.06 8.06
C LEU A 109 -12.64 -8.72 9.44
N SER A 110 -12.26 -9.45 10.48
CA SER A 110 -12.65 -9.21 11.88
C SER A 110 -11.47 -8.74 12.74
N ALA A 111 -10.38 -8.28 12.14
CA ALA A 111 -9.24 -7.75 12.87
C ALA A 111 -9.58 -6.40 13.51
N ASP A 112 -8.97 -6.11 14.66
CA ASP A 112 -9.07 -4.81 15.31
C ASP A 112 -8.42 -3.72 14.43
N ILE A 113 -7.23 -4.05 13.90
CA ILE A 113 -6.49 -3.20 12.96
C ILE A 113 -6.12 -4.01 11.71
N TYR A 114 -6.37 -3.44 10.53
CA TYR A 114 -5.91 -4.00 9.27
C TYR A 114 -4.85 -3.09 8.63
N ILE A 115 -3.69 -3.66 8.31
CA ILE A 115 -2.55 -2.92 7.77
C ILE A 115 -2.28 -3.36 6.34
N SER A 116 -2.15 -2.39 5.44
CA SER A 116 -1.83 -2.63 4.03
C SER A 116 -1.18 -1.38 3.39
N SER A 117 -1.23 -1.31 2.08
CA SER A 117 -0.93 -0.12 1.27
C SER A 117 -2.05 0.08 0.26
N SER A 118 -2.02 1.21 -0.45
CA SER A 118 -2.90 1.46 -1.60
C SER A 118 -2.15 1.27 -2.93
N ASN A 119 -2.89 0.98 -3.99
CA ASN A 119 -2.32 0.97 -5.33
C ASN A 119 -2.12 2.40 -5.89
N ALA A 120 -3.01 3.32 -5.53
CA ALA A 120 -2.86 4.74 -5.82
C ALA A 120 -3.67 5.59 -4.83
N VAL A 121 -3.26 6.84 -4.65
CA VAL A 121 -3.99 7.88 -3.92
C VAL A 121 -4.07 9.11 -4.81
N THR A 122 -5.25 9.68 -4.95
CA THR A 122 -5.44 10.88 -5.77
C THR A 122 -5.14 12.15 -4.99
N MET A 123 -4.80 13.22 -5.70
CA MET A 123 -4.54 14.54 -5.09
C MET A 123 -5.74 15.07 -4.31
N ASP A 124 -6.97 14.73 -4.72
CA ASP A 124 -8.20 15.07 -3.99
C ASP A 124 -8.53 14.10 -2.84
N GLY A 125 -7.64 13.17 -2.50
CA GLY A 125 -7.73 12.31 -1.31
C GLY A 125 -8.57 11.04 -1.45
N LYS A 126 -8.85 10.57 -2.67
CA LYS A 126 -9.49 9.26 -2.89
C LYS A 126 -8.43 8.16 -2.86
N ILE A 127 -8.80 7.00 -2.33
CA ILE A 127 -7.91 5.84 -2.24
C ILE A 127 -8.36 4.80 -3.24
N VAL A 128 -7.52 4.47 -4.22
CA VAL A 128 -7.88 3.59 -5.34
C VAL A 128 -7.11 2.29 -5.26
N ASN A 129 -7.86 1.19 -5.24
CA ASN A 129 -7.32 -0.16 -5.15
C ASN A 129 -7.97 -1.10 -6.14
N MET A 130 -7.19 -2.07 -6.61
CA MET A 130 -7.66 -3.13 -7.49
C MET A 130 -7.14 -4.48 -7.02
N ASP A 131 -8.04 -5.43 -6.82
CA ASP A 131 -7.74 -6.77 -6.32
C ASP A 131 -8.11 -7.87 -7.31
N GLY A 132 -7.49 -9.04 -7.15
CA GLY A 132 -7.84 -10.26 -7.88
C GLY A 132 -8.98 -11.02 -7.24
N ILE A 133 -8.97 -11.21 -5.93
CA ILE A 133 -9.97 -11.98 -5.17
C ILE A 133 -10.75 -11.12 -4.16
N GLY A 134 -10.42 -9.85 -4.02
CA GLY A 134 -11.17 -8.89 -3.22
C GLY A 134 -10.87 -8.88 -1.72
N ASN A 135 -10.02 -9.77 -1.21
CA ASN A 135 -9.79 -9.91 0.24
C ASN A 135 -9.22 -8.65 0.89
N ARG A 136 -8.32 -7.94 0.20
CA ARG A 136 -7.69 -6.72 0.71
C ARG A 136 -8.70 -5.55 0.69
N VAL A 137 -9.36 -5.34 -0.42
CA VAL A 137 -10.35 -4.26 -0.56
C VAL A 137 -11.56 -4.50 0.34
N ALA A 138 -12.01 -5.75 0.55
CA ALA A 138 -13.07 -6.07 1.49
C ALA A 138 -12.75 -5.59 2.92
N ALA A 139 -11.54 -5.86 3.42
CA ALA A 139 -11.09 -5.39 4.73
C ALA A 139 -10.96 -3.85 4.81
N MET A 140 -10.63 -3.19 3.70
CA MET A 140 -10.59 -1.73 3.65
C MET A 140 -11.99 -1.13 3.67
N VAL A 141 -12.96 -1.74 2.95
CA VAL A 141 -14.34 -1.25 2.86
C VAL A 141 -15.10 -1.50 4.16
N PHE A 142 -15.02 -2.74 4.69
CA PHE A 142 -15.78 -3.16 5.87
C PHE A 142 -15.02 -4.18 6.71
N GLY A 143 -15.32 -4.23 8.00
CA GLY A 143 -14.86 -5.23 8.96
C GLY A 143 -13.94 -4.64 10.03
N PRO A 144 -12.65 -4.43 9.78
CA PRO A 144 -11.70 -3.91 10.77
C PRO A 144 -12.11 -2.56 11.34
N GLY A 145 -11.92 -2.40 12.66
CA GLY A 145 -12.18 -1.14 13.35
C GLY A 145 -11.29 0.00 12.87
N LYS A 146 -10.03 -0.32 12.54
CA LYS A 146 -9.06 0.64 11.98
C LYS A 146 -8.35 0.05 10.76
N VAL A 147 -8.14 0.87 9.74
CA VAL A 147 -7.36 0.54 8.54
C VAL A 147 -6.19 1.50 8.43
N ILE A 148 -4.97 0.96 8.47
CA ILE A 148 -3.72 1.70 8.32
C ILE A 148 -3.13 1.40 6.95
N LEU A 149 -2.87 2.46 6.18
CA LEU A 149 -2.30 2.37 4.83
C LEU A 149 -0.95 3.08 4.80
N LEU A 150 0.14 2.33 4.57
CA LEU A 150 1.49 2.89 4.35
C LEU A 150 1.71 3.09 2.86
N VAL A 151 1.91 4.33 2.42
CA VAL A 151 1.88 4.72 1.01
C VAL A 151 3.09 5.60 0.68
N GLY A 152 3.94 5.14 -0.24
CA GLY A 152 5.01 5.96 -0.81
C GLY A 152 4.47 7.02 -1.77
N MET A 153 5.14 8.18 -1.85
CA MET A 153 4.74 9.28 -2.74
C MET A 153 4.80 8.92 -4.23
N ASN A 154 5.49 7.82 -4.60
CA ASN A 154 5.45 7.23 -5.95
C ASN A 154 4.06 6.70 -6.38
N LYS A 155 3.08 6.66 -5.48
CA LYS A 155 1.71 6.18 -5.74
C LYS A 155 0.69 7.31 -5.87
N ILE A 156 1.13 8.55 -5.79
CA ILE A 156 0.24 9.70 -5.92
C ILE A 156 -0.05 9.97 -7.39
N VAL A 157 -1.31 10.19 -7.67
CA VAL A 157 -1.84 10.49 -9.01
C VAL A 157 -2.82 11.65 -8.95
N LYS A 158 -3.15 12.24 -10.10
CA LYS A 158 -4.05 13.39 -10.15
C LYS A 158 -5.51 12.96 -10.00
N THR A 159 -5.94 11.93 -10.74
CA THR A 159 -7.35 11.52 -10.85
C THR A 159 -7.54 10.03 -10.63
N VAL A 160 -8.77 9.58 -10.49
CA VAL A 160 -9.14 8.15 -10.44
C VAL A 160 -8.79 7.45 -11.77
N GLU A 161 -8.93 8.15 -12.89
CA GLU A 161 -8.57 7.61 -14.20
C GLU A 161 -7.06 7.34 -14.29
N ASP A 162 -6.24 8.29 -13.84
CA ASP A 162 -4.78 8.10 -13.73
C ASP A 162 -4.43 6.94 -12.80
N ALA A 163 -5.17 6.78 -11.70
CA ALA A 163 -5.01 5.65 -10.79
C ALA A 163 -5.27 4.31 -11.47
N VAL A 164 -6.39 4.20 -12.20
CA VAL A 164 -6.72 2.98 -12.95
C VAL A 164 -5.67 2.69 -14.02
N ASN A 165 -5.25 3.72 -14.76
CA ASN A 165 -4.19 3.59 -15.77
C ASN A 165 -2.87 3.11 -15.14
N ARG A 166 -2.44 3.75 -14.03
CA ARG A 166 -1.27 3.32 -13.26
C ARG A 166 -1.38 1.86 -12.82
N ILE A 167 -2.53 1.47 -12.26
CA ILE A 167 -2.74 0.11 -11.77
C ILE A 167 -2.64 -0.90 -12.93
N LYS A 168 -3.34 -0.66 -14.00
CA LYS A 168 -3.40 -1.60 -15.13
C LYS A 168 -2.06 -1.72 -15.89
N ASN A 169 -1.32 -0.63 -16.05
CA ASN A 169 -0.13 -0.59 -16.90
C ASN A 169 1.20 -0.66 -16.12
N TYR A 170 1.19 -0.41 -14.82
CA TYR A 170 2.41 -0.44 -14.00
C TYR A 170 2.34 -1.46 -12.85
N VAL A 171 1.27 -1.41 -12.02
CA VAL A 171 1.15 -2.25 -10.82
C VAL A 171 0.81 -3.69 -11.17
N ALA A 172 -0.22 -3.91 -12.00
CA ALA A 172 -0.74 -5.25 -12.29
C ALA A 172 0.27 -6.17 -12.99
N PRO A 173 1.04 -5.73 -14.01
CA PRO A 173 2.06 -6.59 -14.61
C PRO A 173 3.10 -7.06 -13.59
N ARG A 174 3.59 -6.16 -12.74
CA ARG A 174 4.57 -6.48 -11.67
C ARG A 174 4.00 -7.40 -10.62
N ASN A 175 2.77 -7.12 -10.18
CA ASN A 175 2.10 -7.94 -9.20
C ASN A 175 1.79 -9.35 -9.71
N ALA A 176 1.42 -9.50 -10.99
CA ALA A 176 1.18 -10.81 -11.60
C ALA A 176 2.45 -11.69 -11.58
N ILE A 177 3.61 -11.09 -11.91
CA ILE A 177 4.90 -11.77 -11.81
C ILE A 177 5.19 -12.17 -10.36
N ARG A 178 5.05 -11.25 -9.41
CA ARG A 178 5.31 -11.50 -7.99
C ARG A 178 4.48 -12.65 -7.41
N VAL A 179 3.19 -12.70 -7.75
CA VAL A 179 2.28 -13.74 -7.22
C VAL A 179 2.24 -14.99 -8.11
N ASN A 180 3.09 -15.04 -9.13
CA ASN A 180 3.23 -16.15 -10.08
C ASN A 180 1.89 -16.53 -10.74
N ILE A 181 1.15 -15.53 -11.22
CA ILE A 181 -0.06 -15.73 -12.01
C ILE A 181 0.23 -15.38 -13.47
N ASP A 182 0.01 -16.35 -14.33
CA ASP A 182 0.20 -16.18 -15.77
C ASP A 182 -0.91 -15.30 -16.36
N THR A 183 -0.61 -14.03 -16.55
CA THR A 183 -1.52 -13.06 -17.16
C THR A 183 -0.95 -12.52 -18.47
N PRO A 184 -1.78 -12.06 -19.43
CA PRO A 184 -1.25 -11.43 -20.64
C PRO A 184 -0.33 -10.24 -20.36
N CYS A 185 -0.63 -9.43 -19.34
CA CYS A 185 0.17 -8.26 -18.98
C CYS A 185 1.51 -8.61 -18.33
N SER A 186 1.65 -9.74 -17.63
CA SER A 186 2.95 -10.18 -17.07
C SER A 186 3.96 -10.51 -18.19
N LYS A 187 3.47 -10.93 -19.36
CA LYS A 187 4.30 -11.25 -20.54
C LYS A 187 4.61 -10.01 -21.39
N LYS A 188 3.65 -9.10 -21.51
CA LYS A 188 3.76 -7.92 -22.40
C LYS A 188 4.25 -6.66 -21.69
N GLY A 189 4.17 -6.60 -20.33
CA GLY A 189 4.58 -5.44 -19.55
C GLY A 189 3.51 -4.34 -19.40
N PHE A 190 2.36 -4.47 -20.09
CA PHE A 190 1.25 -3.51 -20.04
C PHE A 190 -0.09 -4.22 -20.21
N CYS A 191 -1.20 -3.53 -19.89
CA CYS A 191 -2.55 -4.08 -19.93
C CYS A 191 -2.96 -4.56 -21.31
N GLN A 192 -3.57 -5.74 -21.39
CA GLN A 192 -4.05 -6.38 -22.62
C GLN A 192 -5.60 -6.49 -22.62
N GLU A 193 -6.29 -5.64 -21.87
CA GLU A 193 -7.77 -5.65 -21.92
C GLU A 193 -8.28 -5.27 -23.33
N PRO A 194 -9.31 -5.92 -23.86
CA PRO A 194 -10.24 -6.88 -23.22
C PRO A 194 -9.80 -8.35 -23.23
N HIS A 195 -8.61 -8.69 -23.68
CA HIS A 195 -8.17 -10.09 -23.86
C HIS A 195 -7.70 -10.77 -22.57
N CYS A 196 -7.87 -10.13 -21.42
CA CYS A 196 -7.46 -10.61 -20.09
C CYS A 196 -8.70 -11.09 -19.30
N MET A 197 -8.89 -12.40 -19.21
CA MET A 197 -10.04 -13.04 -18.54
C MET A 197 -9.59 -14.05 -17.48
N PRO A 198 -10.41 -14.34 -16.45
CA PRO A 198 -10.14 -15.39 -15.48
C PRO A 198 -9.94 -16.76 -16.19
N PRO A 199 -9.06 -17.65 -15.70
CA PRO A 199 -8.25 -17.50 -14.48
C PRO A 199 -6.98 -16.67 -14.65
N HIS A 200 -6.70 -16.13 -15.84
CA HIS A 200 -5.49 -15.38 -16.20
C HIS A 200 -5.65 -13.86 -15.98
N ARG A 201 -6.44 -13.46 -14.97
CA ARG A 201 -6.71 -12.06 -14.61
C ARG A 201 -6.53 -11.82 -13.12
N ILE A 202 -5.86 -10.72 -12.76
CA ILE A 202 -5.68 -10.28 -11.36
C ILE A 202 -6.33 -8.92 -11.05
N CYS A 203 -6.94 -8.29 -12.05
CA CYS A 203 -7.61 -6.99 -11.94
C CYS A 203 -9.12 -7.19 -12.00
N SER A 204 -9.71 -7.75 -10.94
CA SER A 204 -11.13 -8.17 -10.95
C SER A 204 -12.03 -7.25 -10.14
N GLN A 205 -11.53 -6.62 -9.07
CA GLN A 205 -12.31 -5.72 -8.22
C GLN A 205 -11.63 -4.37 -8.14
N LEU A 206 -12.24 -3.35 -8.75
CA LEU A 206 -11.84 -1.94 -8.59
C LEU A 206 -12.66 -1.33 -7.47
N VAL A 207 -11.98 -0.77 -6.48
CA VAL A 207 -12.60 -0.07 -5.34
C VAL A 207 -11.98 1.31 -5.21
N VAL A 208 -12.84 2.31 -5.13
CA VAL A 208 -12.50 3.70 -4.81
C VAL A 208 -13.12 4.03 -3.47
N LEU A 209 -12.30 4.28 -2.47
CA LEU A 209 -12.77 4.82 -1.20
C LEU A 209 -12.87 6.34 -1.34
N GLU A 210 -14.10 6.81 -1.47
CA GLU A 210 -14.43 8.24 -1.62
C GLU A 210 -14.32 8.98 -0.29
N SER A 211 -14.79 8.34 0.80
CA SER A 211 -14.79 8.88 2.16
C SER A 211 -15.01 7.76 3.17
N SER A 212 -14.85 8.05 4.44
CA SER A 212 -15.23 7.16 5.55
C SER A 212 -16.45 7.70 6.29
N MET A 213 -17.42 6.84 6.58
CA MET A 213 -18.55 7.20 7.45
C MET A 213 -18.11 7.33 8.91
N PHE A 214 -17.05 6.61 9.30
CA PHE A 214 -16.52 6.62 10.66
C PHE A 214 -15.22 7.41 10.69
N PRO A 215 -15.11 8.46 11.52
CA PRO A 215 -13.87 9.18 11.70
C PRO A 215 -12.81 8.21 12.24
N ASP A 216 -11.55 8.50 11.99
CA ASP A 216 -10.38 7.78 12.51
C ASP A 216 -10.26 6.30 12.06
N ARG A 217 -11.25 5.79 11.29
CA ARG A 217 -11.21 4.41 10.80
C ARG A 217 -10.12 4.19 9.74
N ILE A 218 -9.94 5.13 8.82
CA ILE A 218 -8.96 5.01 7.73
C ILE A 218 -7.87 6.05 7.92
N LYS A 219 -6.63 5.58 8.07
CA LYS A 219 -5.46 6.44 8.26
C LYS A 219 -4.35 6.11 7.25
N LEU A 220 -3.89 7.14 6.55
CA LEU A 220 -2.78 7.06 5.61
C LEU A 220 -1.50 7.58 6.23
N PHE A 221 -0.44 6.79 6.12
CA PHE A 221 0.93 7.17 6.41
C PHE A 221 1.64 7.38 5.07
N LEU A 222 1.71 8.65 4.65
CA LEU A 222 2.39 9.06 3.44
C LEU A 222 3.89 9.19 3.70
N VAL A 223 4.70 8.65 2.80
CA VAL A 223 6.17 8.63 2.96
C VAL A 223 6.84 9.27 1.75
N GLY A 224 7.77 10.20 2.00
CA GLY A 224 8.56 10.92 1.00
C GLY A 224 9.57 10.05 0.25
N GLU A 225 9.41 8.75 0.28
CA GLU A 225 10.23 7.74 -0.41
C GLU A 225 9.35 6.85 -1.29
N GLU A 226 9.97 6.17 -2.24
CA GLU A 226 9.29 5.16 -3.05
C GLU A 226 9.11 3.89 -2.22
N LEU A 227 7.91 3.33 -2.21
CA LEU A 227 7.57 2.09 -1.51
C LEU A 227 6.71 1.19 -2.39
N GLY A 228 7.22 0.03 -2.74
CA GLY A 228 6.58 -0.91 -3.63
C GLY A 228 6.27 -0.29 -5.01
N TYR A 229 5.27 -0.81 -5.68
CA TYR A 229 4.87 -0.34 -7.00
C TYR A 229 3.40 0.05 -7.07
#